data_a63ee19f95673c68117df975e7ecbdb1
#
_entry.id   a63ee19f95673c68117df975e7ecbdb1
#
_cell.length_a   1.000
_cell.length_b   1.000
_cell.length_c   1.000
_cell.angle_alpha   90.00
_cell.angle_beta   90.00
_cell.angle_gamma   90.00
#
_symmetry.space_group_name_H-M   'P 1'
#
loop_
_entity.id
_entity.type
_entity.pdbx_description
1 polymer ?
#
loop_
_entity_poly.entity_id
_entity_poly.type
_entity_poly.pdbx_seq_one_letter_code
_entity_poly.pdbx_strand_id
1 'polypeptide(L)'
;MDVCVFVMTCKDLADVLARLFRRGVKIRIITDKEQLQASGSQIWALMKEGIPIRTNDSSYLMHHKFAIVDGNVLINGSFNWTRQAITGNQENLIITEDKNITQLFMREFQKLWEQYDPNKVADRET
;
A
#
# COMPACT_ATOMS: atom_id res chain seq x y z
N MET A 1 7.74 4.36 5.93
CA MET A 1 7.40 3.11 5.21
C MET A 1 6.32 3.43 4.19
N ASP A 2 6.55 3.04 2.97
CA ASP A 2 5.59 3.25 1.88
C ASP A 2 5.01 1.90 1.48
N VAL A 3 3.69 1.75 1.55
CA VAL A 3 2.98 0.50 1.26
C VAL A 3 2.06 0.72 0.06
N CYS A 4 2.24 -0.10 -0.97
CA CYS A 4 1.47 -0.04 -2.19
C CYS A 4 0.90 -1.44 -2.46
N VAL A 5 -0.35 -1.67 -2.06
CA VAL A 5 -0.92 -3.01 -2.07
C VAL A 5 -2.37 -3.00 -2.55
N PHE A 6 -2.67 -3.91 -3.47
CA PHE A 6 -4.01 -4.02 -4.08
C PHE A 6 -5.08 -4.30 -3.03
N VAL A 7 -4.87 -5.29 -2.15
CA VAL A 7 -5.84 -5.69 -1.11
C VAL A 7 -5.15 -5.81 0.24
N MET A 8 -5.75 -5.20 1.27
CA MET A 8 -5.27 -5.32 2.65
C MET A 8 -6.43 -5.72 3.57
N THR A 9 -6.52 -7.00 3.88
CA THR A 9 -7.55 -7.55 4.77
C THR A 9 -6.97 -8.33 5.95
N CYS A 10 -5.65 -8.50 6.01
CA CYS A 10 -5.00 -9.22 7.11
C CYS A 10 -4.86 -8.31 8.32
N LYS A 11 -5.63 -8.60 9.36
CA LYS A 11 -5.64 -7.80 10.59
C LYS A 11 -4.26 -7.76 11.26
N ASP A 12 -3.53 -8.87 11.26
CA ASP A 12 -2.21 -8.94 11.92
C ASP A 12 -1.23 -7.96 11.26
N LEU A 13 -1.21 -7.87 9.93
CA LEU A 13 -0.35 -6.93 9.22
C LEU A 13 -0.79 -5.48 9.45
N ALA A 14 -2.10 -5.23 9.44
CA ALA A 14 -2.63 -3.90 9.73
C ALA A 14 -2.30 -3.46 11.16
N ASP A 15 -2.40 -4.35 12.13
CA ASP A 15 -2.06 -4.06 13.52
C ASP A 15 -0.57 -3.68 13.66
N VAL A 16 0.32 -4.31 12.90
CA VAL A 16 1.75 -3.95 12.87
C VAL A 16 1.91 -2.51 12.37
N LEU A 17 1.26 -2.16 11.26
CA LEU A 17 1.32 -0.79 10.72
C LEU A 17 0.80 0.24 11.72
N ALA A 18 -0.33 -0.04 12.36
CA ALA A 18 -0.91 0.84 13.36
C ALA A 18 0.04 1.07 14.54
N ARG A 19 0.67 0.01 15.04
CA ARG A 19 1.65 0.11 16.13
C ARG A 19 2.87 0.92 15.74
N LEU A 20 3.41 0.70 14.54
CA LEU A 20 4.55 1.45 14.03
C LEU A 20 4.21 2.94 13.90
N PHE A 21 3.03 3.24 13.39
CA PHE A 21 2.57 4.63 13.23
C PHE A 21 2.45 5.34 14.58
N ARG A 22 1.87 4.67 15.58
CA ARG A 22 1.76 5.23 16.94
C ARG A 22 3.13 5.47 17.58
N ARG A 23 4.15 4.73 17.17
CA ARG A 23 5.52 4.89 17.64
C ARG A 23 6.30 5.95 16.87
N GLY A 24 5.67 6.66 15.95
CA GLY A 24 6.29 7.75 15.22
C GLY A 24 6.87 7.39 13.85
N VAL A 25 6.69 6.16 13.36
CA VAL A 25 7.12 5.79 12.02
C VAL A 25 6.21 6.46 11.00
N LYS A 26 6.79 7.13 10.01
CA LYS A 26 6.02 7.73 8.92
C LYS A 26 5.56 6.64 7.96
N ILE A 27 4.26 6.55 7.74
CA ILE A 27 3.66 5.53 6.87
C ILE A 27 2.74 6.20 5.87
N ARG A 28 2.84 5.80 4.60
CA ARG A 28 1.91 6.17 3.54
C ARG A 28 1.42 4.89 2.88
N ILE A 29 0.14 4.85 2.52
CA ILE A 29 -0.46 3.67 1.89
C ILE A 29 -1.16 4.08 0.60
N ILE A 30 -0.92 3.31 -0.46
CA ILE A 30 -1.71 3.34 -1.69
C ILE A 30 -2.39 1.99 -1.85
N THR A 31 -3.70 2.00 -2.08
CA THR A 31 -4.47 0.77 -2.29
C THR A 31 -5.53 0.99 -3.37
N ASP A 32 -6.13 -0.08 -3.86
CA ASP A 32 -7.15 0.02 -4.90
C ASP A 32 -8.49 0.47 -4.32
N LYS A 33 -9.12 1.42 -4.99
CA LYS A 33 -10.38 2.03 -4.53
C LYS A 33 -11.50 1.00 -4.39
N GLU A 34 -11.63 0.09 -5.35
CA GLU A 34 -12.69 -0.92 -5.31
C GLU A 34 -12.48 -1.92 -4.18
N GLN A 35 -11.24 -2.17 -3.79
CA GLN A 35 -10.91 -3.11 -2.73
C GLN A 35 -11.19 -2.55 -1.32
N LEU A 36 -11.51 -1.26 -1.20
CA LEU A 36 -12.00 -0.70 0.06
C LEU A 36 -13.28 -1.39 0.54
N GLN A 37 -14.07 -1.92 -0.39
CA GLN A 37 -15.32 -2.61 -0.11
C GLN A 37 -15.12 -4.10 0.17
N ALA A 38 -13.89 -4.62 0.05
CA ALA A 38 -13.62 -6.03 0.32
C ALA A 38 -13.99 -6.40 1.76
N SER A 39 -14.57 -7.58 1.92
CA SER A 39 -14.90 -8.10 3.25
C SER A 39 -13.63 -8.17 4.12
N GLY A 40 -13.70 -7.59 5.31
CA GLY A 40 -12.55 -7.54 6.21
C GLY A 40 -11.49 -6.51 5.86
N SER A 41 -11.76 -5.55 4.96
CA SER A 41 -10.82 -4.47 4.66
C SER A 41 -10.37 -3.76 5.93
N GLN A 42 -9.04 -3.64 6.11
CA GLN A 42 -8.43 -2.97 7.26
C GLN A 42 -8.15 -1.49 7.00
N ILE A 43 -8.40 -1.01 5.78
CA ILE A 43 -8.04 0.36 5.38
C ILE A 43 -8.77 1.40 6.22
N TRP A 44 -10.06 1.19 6.51
CA TRP A 44 -10.85 2.13 7.30
C TRP A 44 -10.29 2.30 8.72
N ALA A 45 -9.84 1.20 9.34
CA ALA A 45 -9.21 1.24 10.66
C ALA A 45 -7.88 2.01 10.62
N LEU A 46 -7.09 1.82 9.57
CA LEU A 46 -5.81 2.53 9.40
C LEU A 46 -6.03 4.02 9.13
N MET A 47 -7.08 4.39 8.41
CA MET A 47 -7.46 5.80 8.23
C MET A 47 -7.78 6.46 9.57
N LYS A 48 -8.51 5.76 10.44
CA LYS A 48 -8.85 6.28 11.77
C LYS A 48 -7.63 6.50 12.65
N GLU A 49 -6.57 5.73 12.44
CA GLU A 49 -5.30 5.93 13.14
C GLU A 49 -4.57 7.20 12.68
N GLY A 50 -4.96 7.76 11.54
CA GLY A 50 -4.34 8.96 10.98
C GLY A 50 -3.32 8.68 9.89
N ILE A 51 -3.17 7.44 9.43
CA ILE A 51 -2.23 7.09 8.36
C ILE A 51 -2.74 7.69 7.04
N PRO A 52 -1.92 8.47 6.31
CA PRO A 52 -2.30 8.97 4.99
C PRO A 52 -2.48 7.81 4.01
N ILE A 53 -3.66 7.75 3.37
CA ILE A 53 -4.01 6.69 2.43
C ILE A 53 -4.59 7.33 1.17
N ARG A 54 -4.13 6.88 0.00
CA ARG A 54 -4.64 7.33 -1.29
C ARG A 54 -5.05 6.14 -2.14
N THR A 55 -6.03 6.36 -3.01
CA THR A 55 -6.55 5.32 -3.90
C THR A 55 -6.55 5.81 -5.34
N ASN A 56 -6.54 4.86 -6.29
CA ASN A 56 -6.66 5.17 -7.71
C ASN A 56 -7.99 5.89 -8.02
N ASP A 57 -7.98 6.63 -9.12
CA ASP A 57 -9.09 7.49 -9.55
C ASP A 57 -9.64 7.11 -10.92
N SER A 58 -9.14 6.05 -11.53
CA SER A 58 -9.51 5.62 -12.87
C SER A 58 -10.01 4.17 -12.88
N SER A 59 -10.42 3.70 -14.07
CA SER A 59 -10.82 2.31 -14.27
C SER A 59 -9.64 1.33 -14.25
N TYR A 60 -8.41 1.82 -14.32
CA TYR A 60 -7.24 0.97 -14.20
C TYR A 60 -7.02 0.57 -12.75
N LEU A 61 -6.81 -0.73 -12.53
CA LEU A 61 -6.55 -1.24 -11.18
C LEU A 61 -5.20 -0.72 -10.66
N MET A 62 -5.15 -0.42 -9.38
CA MET A 62 -3.90 -0.26 -8.66
C MET A 62 -3.49 -1.65 -8.17
N HIS A 63 -2.81 -2.41 -9.00
CA HIS A 63 -2.60 -3.85 -8.79
C HIS A 63 -1.22 -4.20 -8.21
N HIS A 64 -0.44 -3.21 -7.81
CA HIS A 64 0.86 -3.44 -7.16
C HIS A 64 0.73 -4.15 -5.81
N LYS A 65 1.80 -4.80 -5.39
CA LYS A 65 1.93 -5.46 -4.08
C LYS A 65 3.35 -5.31 -3.60
N PHE A 66 3.72 -4.09 -3.18
CA PHE A 66 5.07 -3.84 -2.65
C PHE A 66 5.05 -2.91 -1.46
N ALA A 67 6.13 -2.95 -0.69
CA ALA A 67 6.40 -2.01 0.39
C ALA A 67 7.87 -1.59 0.36
N ILE A 68 8.13 -0.35 0.78
CA ILE A 68 9.48 0.18 0.89
C ILE A 68 9.70 0.63 2.33
N VAL A 69 10.75 0.11 2.95
CA VAL A 69 11.10 0.40 4.33
C VAL A 69 12.35 1.27 4.36
N ASP A 70 12.27 2.44 5.01
CA ASP A 70 13.36 3.40 5.20
C ASP A 70 14.04 3.83 3.88
N GLY A 71 13.34 3.75 2.77
CA GLY A 71 13.87 4.14 1.46
C GLY A 71 14.96 3.21 0.92
N ASN A 72 15.23 2.07 1.56
CA ASN A 72 16.32 1.19 1.15
C ASN A 72 15.98 -0.29 1.08
N VAL A 73 14.90 -0.75 1.68
CA VAL A 73 14.49 -2.15 1.60
C VAL A 73 13.18 -2.24 0.82
N LEU A 74 13.18 -3.02 -0.26
CA LEU A 74 12.00 -3.30 -1.06
C LEU A 74 11.49 -4.69 -0.74
N ILE A 75 10.18 -4.79 -0.48
CA ILE A 75 9.46 -6.05 -0.36
C ILE A 75 8.47 -6.09 -1.52
N ASN A 76 8.60 -7.05 -2.43
CA ASN A 76 7.78 -7.11 -3.64
C ASN A 76 7.48 -8.56 -4.04
N GLY A 77 6.32 -8.79 -4.63
CA GLY A 77 5.94 -10.10 -5.14
C GLY A 77 4.47 -10.16 -5.53
N SER A 78 3.93 -11.36 -5.59
CA SER A 78 2.51 -11.59 -5.90
C SER A 78 1.60 -11.43 -4.68
N PHE A 79 2.14 -11.17 -3.52
CA PHE A 79 1.54 -11.33 -2.21
C PHE A 79 0.65 -10.14 -1.82
N ASN A 80 -0.66 -10.31 -1.89
CA ASN A 80 -1.59 -9.36 -1.25
C ASN A 80 -1.50 -9.50 0.28
N TRP A 81 -1.85 -8.46 0.99
CA TRP A 81 -1.81 -8.45 2.46
C TRP A 81 -3.12 -9.03 3.00
N THR A 82 -3.34 -10.29 2.71
CA THR A 82 -4.53 -11.05 3.08
C THR A 82 -4.14 -12.34 3.79
N ARG A 83 -5.03 -12.87 4.62
CA ARG A 83 -4.83 -14.18 5.26
C ARG A 83 -4.70 -15.27 4.20
N GLN A 84 -5.48 -15.19 3.13
CA GLN A 84 -5.43 -16.16 2.04
C GLN A 84 -4.04 -16.21 1.39
N ALA A 85 -3.41 -15.06 1.19
CA ALA A 85 -2.05 -15.01 0.64
C ALA A 85 -1.04 -15.66 1.59
N ILE A 86 -1.23 -15.49 2.91
CA ILE A 86 -0.32 -16.05 3.92
C ILE A 86 -0.48 -17.57 4.03
N THR A 87 -1.71 -18.08 4.02
CA THR A 87 -1.97 -19.47 4.43
C THR A 87 -2.49 -20.39 3.33
N GLY A 88 -3.03 -19.84 2.23
CA GLY A 88 -3.77 -20.64 1.26
C GLY A 88 -3.32 -20.52 -0.19
N ASN A 89 -2.46 -19.57 -0.52
CA ASN A 89 -2.00 -19.36 -1.90
C ASN A 89 -0.56 -19.84 -2.10
N GLN A 90 -0.23 -20.17 -3.34
CA GLN A 90 1.15 -20.23 -3.78
C GLN A 90 1.58 -18.82 -4.15
N GLU A 91 2.62 -18.28 -3.50
CA GLU A 91 3.05 -16.89 -3.66
C GLU A 91 4.56 -16.79 -3.74
N ASN A 92 5.04 -15.73 -4.39
CA ASN A 92 6.46 -15.37 -4.40
C ASN A 92 6.65 -14.03 -3.73
N LEU A 93 7.75 -13.89 -2.99
CA LEU A 93 8.13 -12.64 -2.34
C LEU A 93 9.64 -12.45 -2.48
N ILE A 94 10.05 -11.25 -2.84
CA ILE A 94 11.45 -10.83 -2.89
C ILE A 94 11.64 -9.71 -1.88
N ILE A 95 12.70 -9.82 -1.08
CA ILE A 95 13.15 -8.74 -0.19
C ILE A 95 14.57 -8.39 -0.62
N THR A 96 14.80 -7.12 -0.99
CA THR A 96 16.09 -6.69 -1.50
C THR A 96 16.47 -5.30 -1.00
N GLU A 97 17.78 -5.08 -0.86
CA GLU A 97 18.37 -3.78 -0.59
C GLU A 97 19.07 -3.19 -1.82
N ASP A 98 18.87 -3.77 -2.99
CA ASP A 98 19.45 -3.26 -4.23
C ASP A 98 18.97 -1.84 -4.49
N LYS A 99 19.89 -0.89 -4.55
CA LYS A 99 19.57 0.54 -4.65
C LYS A 99 18.88 0.89 -5.96
N ASN A 100 19.31 0.28 -7.06
CA ASN A 100 18.75 0.60 -8.37
C ASN A 100 17.30 0.15 -8.47
N ILE A 101 17.01 -1.07 -8.03
CA ILE A 101 15.64 -1.62 -8.04
C ILE A 101 14.76 -0.83 -7.06
N THR A 102 15.24 -0.61 -5.84
CA THR A 102 14.47 0.11 -4.82
C THR A 102 14.11 1.52 -5.27
N GLN A 103 15.04 2.24 -5.91
CA GLN A 103 14.77 3.58 -6.42
C GLN A 103 13.69 3.60 -7.50
N LEU A 104 13.65 2.59 -8.38
CA LEU A 104 12.61 2.50 -9.40
C LEU A 104 11.23 2.35 -8.77
N PHE A 105 11.11 1.54 -7.74
CA PHE A 105 9.86 1.36 -7.03
C PHE A 105 9.47 2.61 -6.21
N MET A 106 10.45 3.31 -5.63
CA MET A 106 10.21 4.58 -4.94
C MET A 106 9.66 5.64 -5.90
N ARG A 107 10.18 5.71 -7.12
CA ARG A 107 9.69 6.63 -8.15
C ARG A 107 8.25 6.28 -8.56
N GLU A 108 7.96 4.99 -8.72
CA GLU A 108 6.60 4.55 -9.03
C GLU A 108 5.63 4.91 -7.91
N PHE A 109 6.00 4.65 -6.66
CA PHE A 109 5.18 5.03 -5.51
C PHE A 109 4.92 6.54 -5.50
N GLN A 110 5.96 7.35 -5.67
CA GLN A 110 5.82 8.81 -5.61
C GLN A 110 4.97 9.33 -6.78
N LYS A 111 5.13 8.76 -7.97
CA LYS A 111 4.31 9.10 -9.13
C LYS A 111 2.83 8.84 -8.85
N LEU A 112 2.51 7.65 -8.33
CA LEU A 112 1.12 7.29 -7.99
C LEU A 112 0.58 8.12 -6.83
N TRP A 113 1.41 8.38 -5.83
CA TRP A 113 1.02 9.20 -4.68
C TRP A 113 0.57 10.59 -5.12
N GLU A 114 1.30 11.21 -6.03
CA GLU A 114 0.95 12.52 -6.58
C GLU A 114 -0.26 12.42 -7.52
N GLN A 115 -0.31 11.40 -8.35
CA GLN A 115 -1.41 11.18 -9.28
C GLN A 115 -2.74 10.99 -8.53
N TYR A 116 -2.71 10.31 -7.39
CA TYR A 116 -3.89 9.99 -6.58
C TYR A 116 -4.16 11.03 -5.48
N ASP A 117 -3.60 12.21 -5.60
CA ASP A 117 -3.91 13.31 -4.69
C ASP A 117 -5.39 13.66 -4.82
N PRO A 118 -6.18 13.61 -3.72
CA PRO A 118 -7.62 13.91 -3.77
C PRO A 118 -7.92 15.29 -4.34
N ASN A 119 -7.06 16.28 -4.12
CA ASN A 119 -7.24 17.63 -4.65
C ASN A 119 -7.13 17.67 -6.17
N LYS A 120 -6.18 16.92 -6.74
CA LYS A 120 -6.03 16.82 -8.20
C LYS A 120 -7.18 16.07 -8.86
N VAL A 121 -7.72 15.04 -8.19
CA VAL A 121 -8.87 14.28 -8.68
C VAL A 121 -10.10 15.19 -8.73
N ALA A 122 -10.35 15.98 -7.68
CA ALA A 122 -11.45 16.94 -7.62
C ALA A 122 -11.35 17.98 -8.76
N ASP A 123 -10.13 18.46 -9.04
CA ASP A 123 -9.89 19.42 -10.15
C ASP A 123 -10.21 18.81 -11.52
N ARG A 124 -10.03 17.50 -11.70
CA ARG A 124 -10.36 16.81 -12.96
C ARG A 124 -11.84 16.57 -13.15
N GLU A 125 -12.60 16.44 -12.06
CA GLU A 125 -14.04 16.23 -12.09
C GLU A 125 -14.84 17.51 -12.31
N THR A 126 -14.20 18.64 -12.14
CA THR A 126 -14.80 19.95 -12.40
C THR A 126 -14.46 20.46 -13.78
#